data_4e6a80e7467871935da5f868644221e7
#
_entry.id   4e6a80e7467871935da5f868644221e7
#
_cell.length_a   1.000
_cell.length_b   1.000
_cell.length_c   1.000
_cell.angle_alpha   90.00
_cell.angle_beta   90.00
_cell.angle_gamma   90.00
#
_symmetry.space_group_name_H-M   'P 1'
#
loop_
_entity.id
_entity.type
_entity.pdbx_description
1 polymer ?
#
loop_
_entity_poly.entity_id
_entity_poly.type
_entity_poly.pdbx_seq_one_letter_code
_entity_poly.pdbx_strand_id
1 'polypeptide(L)'
;MKAGITLIVCGIVAMCTSCTAIKHANTHGLQDGSYVLKTQHSPPVRVYATVSEDSLILYTRINHTEAINPVPVLSTGMDVLQLDAKPEPFSLIKTSIDLDLTTVLFKYRFNNSTLPNQLSSNLNFAFYCGYRHDYFKFRVVKDPLMNYKRQIRHFEFDMGVFAGLGSTPMNPSVTNDRISVEYDGIVFQKGVAFFAGSSNVTIGLGIGTDGLMDRNRKHWIYQEKPWIGVMIGLNLSD
;
A
#
# COMPACT_ATOMS: atom_id res chain seq x y z
N MET A 1 5.91 -12.75 -38.81
CA MET A 1 5.46 -13.05 -37.45
C MET A 1 6.59 -13.25 -36.42
N LYS A 2 7.71 -13.87 -36.76
CA LYS A 2 8.85 -14.10 -35.81
C LYS A 2 9.56 -12.81 -35.34
N ALA A 3 9.71 -11.81 -36.20
CA ALA A 3 10.38 -10.54 -35.87
C ALA A 3 9.62 -9.68 -34.85
N GLY A 4 8.28 -9.68 -34.87
CA GLY A 4 7.46 -8.91 -33.94
C GLY A 4 7.49 -9.44 -32.51
N ILE A 5 7.57 -10.76 -32.34
CA ILE A 5 7.64 -11.40 -31.03
C ILE A 5 8.99 -11.13 -30.36
N THR A 6 10.08 -11.14 -31.13
CA THR A 6 11.42 -10.84 -30.64
C THR A 6 11.54 -9.39 -30.14
N LEU A 7 10.90 -8.44 -30.82
CA LEU A 7 10.90 -7.03 -30.40
C LEU A 7 10.11 -6.80 -29.09
N ILE A 8 8.99 -7.51 -28.92
CA ILE A 8 8.18 -7.44 -27.68
C ILE A 8 8.93 -8.05 -26.49
N VAL A 9 9.58 -9.19 -26.71
CA VAL A 9 10.38 -9.86 -25.65
C VAL A 9 11.60 -9.01 -25.26
N CYS A 10 12.30 -8.37 -26.22
CA CYS A 10 13.37 -7.43 -25.90
C CYS A 10 12.88 -6.19 -25.15
N GLY A 11 11.69 -5.67 -25.45
CA GLY A 11 11.08 -4.55 -24.73
C GLY A 11 10.78 -4.89 -23.27
N ILE A 12 10.26 -6.09 -23.00
CA ILE A 12 9.95 -6.56 -21.65
C ILE A 12 11.22 -6.80 -20.85
N VAL A 13 12.27 -7.37 -21.47
CA VAL A 13 13.56 -7.60 -20.80
C VAL A 13 14.29 -6.30 -20.51
N ALA A 14 14.16 -5.27 -21.36
CA ALA A 14 14.75 -3.95 -21.12
C ALA A 14 14.06 -3.19 -19.95
N MET A 15 12.78 -3.45 -19.69
CA MET A 15 12.09 -2.89 -18.52
C MET A 15 12.52 -3.56 -17.20
N CYS A 16 13.01 -4.81 -17.24
CA CYS A 16 13.51 -5.51 -16.05
C CYS A 16 14.95 -5.13 -15.66
N THR A 17 15.69 -4.40 -16.51
CA THR A 17 17.06 -3.97 -16.23
C THR A 17 17.20 -2.52 -15.79
N SER A 18 16.12 -1.82 -15.49
CA SER A 18 16.23 -0.60 -14.69
C SER A 18 16.73 -1.03 -13.32
N CYS A 19 18.06 -1.04 -13.16
CA CYS A 19 18.70 -1.06 -11.85
C CYS A 19 18.08 0.08 -11.04
N THR A 20 17.11 -0.25 -10.23
CA THR A 20 16.85 0.48 -9.02
C THR A 20 18.17 0.46 -8.28
N ALA A 21 18.87 1.60 -8.24
CA ALA A 21 19.87 1.81 -7.21
C ALA A 21 19.17 1.38 -5.92
N ILE A 22 19.66 0.31 -5.31
CA ILE A 22 19.23 -0.09 -3.98
C ILE A 22 19.67 1.09 -3.11
N LYS A 23 18.82 2.08 -2.98
CA LYS A 23 18.89 3.02 -1.86
C LYS A 23 18.79 2.09 -0.66
N HIS A 24 19.85 2.03 0.12
CA HIS A 24 19.84 1.35 1.40
C HIS A 24 18.54 1.74 2.06
N ALA A 25 17.67 0.76 2.23
CA ALA A 25 16.34 0.96 2.76
C ALA A 25 16.52 1.60 4.13
N ASN A 26 16.28 2.90 4.18
CA ASN A 26 16.26 3.61 5.44
C ASN A 26 15.29 2.84 6.32
N THR A 27 15.79 2.38 7.44
CA THR A 27 15.08 1.59 8.40
C THR A 27 13.68 2.18 8.58
N HIS A 28 12.67 1.46 8.10
CA HIS A 28 11.24 1.71 8.28
C HIS A 28 10.51 2.63 7.31
N GLY A 29 10.98 2.88 6.09
CA GLY A 29 10.24 3.67 5.08
C GLY A 29 10.07 5.17 5.40
N LEU A 30 10.85 5.70 6.33
CA LEU A 30 10.85 7.14 6.64
C LEU A 30 11.65 7.88 5.58
N GLN A 31 11.03 8.85 4.93
CA GLN A 31 11.62 9.65 3.84
C GLN A 31 11.64 11.14 4.20
N ASP A 32 12.43 11.90 3.46
CA ASP A 32 12.39 13.36 3.53
C ASP A 32 11.01 13.89 3.19
N GLY A 33 10.51 14.84 3.98
CA GLY A 33 9.20 15.39 3.71
C GLY A 33 8.53 16.09 4.88
N SER A 34 7.29 16.49 4.62
CA SER A 34 6.46 17.17 5.62
C SER A 34 5.68 16.16 6.46
N TYR A 35 5.78 16.31 7.76
CA TYR A 35 5.13 15.48 8.76
C TYR A 35 4.39 16.32 9.79
N VAL A 36 3.47 15.70 10.51
CA VAL A 36 2.90 16.23 11.73
C VAL A 36 3.58 15.55 12.91
N LEU A 37 4.34 16.32 13.67
CA LEU A 37 4.96 15.86 14.92
C LEU A 37 3.90 15.88 16.02
N LYS A 38 3.72 14.75 16.69
CA LYS A 38 2.84 14.61 17.85
C LYS A 38 3.65 14.11 19.03
N THR A 39 3.71 14.90 20.09
CA THR A 39 4.31 14.58 21.39
C THR A 39 3.24 14.40 22.43
N GLN A 40 3.61 13.95 23.62
CA GLN A 40 2.65 13.69 24.72
C GLN A 40 2.12 14.99 25.37
N HIS A 41 2.94 16.05 25.39
CA HIS A 41 2.68 17.26 26.18
C HIS A 41 2.51 18.53 25.34
N SER A 42 2.61 18.43 24.01
CA SER A 42 2.48 19.58 23.13
C SER A 42 1.43 19.35 22.03
N PRO A 43 0.77 20.39 21.53
CA PRO A 43 -0.12 20.28 20.40
C PRO A 43 0.63 19.80 19.15
N PRO A 44 -0.08 19.14 18.20
CA PRO A 44 0.54 18.70 16.96
C PRO A 44 1.13 19.87 16.15
N VAL A 45 2.36 19.73 15.70
CA VAL A 45 3.08 20.76 14.93
C VAL A 45 3.51 20.19 13.58
N ARG A 46 3.40 20.99 12.51
CA ARG A 46 3.93 20.61 11.20
C ARG A 46 5.44 20.81 11.18
N VAL A 47 6.16 19.77 10.78
CA VAL A 47 7.62 19.76 10.68
C VAL A 47 8.03 19.24 9.30
N TYR A 48 9.18 19.66 8.84
CA TYR A 48 9.88 19.03 7.72
C TYR A 48 10.95 18.11 8.29
N ALA A 49 10.94 16.85 7.89
CA ALA A 49 11.94 15.87 8.31
C ALA A 49 12.96 15.66 7.20
N THR A 50 14.23 15.70 7.55
CA THR A 50 15.33 15.25 6.69
C THR A 50 15.92 14.00 7.31
N VAL A 51 15.96 12.93 6.53
CA VAL A 51 16.38 11.60 6.96
C VAL A 51 17.73 11.28 6.33
N SER A 52 18.74 11.04 7.15
CA SER A 52 20.04 10.51 6.75
C SER A 52 20.20 9.10 7.35
N GLU A 53 21.23 8.35 6.91
CA GLU A 53 21.50 6.99 7.40
C GLU A 53 21.52 6.92 8.94
N ASP A 54 22.13 7.93 9.58
CA ASP A 54 22.33 7.96 11.03
C ASP A 54 21.59 9.09 11.75
N SER A 55 20.83 9.94 11.04
CA SER A 55 20.20 11.11 11.67
C SER A 55 18.83 11.42 11.12
N LEU A 56 17.96 11.87 12.01
CA LEU A 56 16.67 12.47 11.71
C LEU A 56 16.67 13.89 12.22
N ILE A 57 16.60 14.86 11.31
CA ILE A 57 16.54 16.28 11.65
C ILE A 57 15.15 16.79 11.36
N LEU A 58 14.50 17.39 12.35
CA LEU A 58 13.20 17.99 12.21
C LEU A 58 13.32 19.51 12.20
N TYR A 59 12.66 20.13 11.23
CA TYR A 59 12.59 21.57 11.07
C TYR A 59 11.15 22.04 11.33
N THR A 60 10.95 22.98 12.23
CA THR A 60 9.65 23.64 12.39
C THR A 60 9.51 24.76 11.38
N ARG A 61 8.37 24.83 10.72
CA ARG A 61 8.05 25.92 9.81
C ARG A 61 7.49 27.09 10.64
N ILE A 62 8.29 28.12 10.82
CA ILE A 62 7.85 29.39 11.38
C ILE A 62 7.53 30.31 10.20
N ASN A 63 6.26 30.54 9.92
CA ASN A 63 5.69 31.45 8.92
C ASN A 63 6.35 31.47 7.52
N HIS A 64 5.54 31.78 6.51
CA HIS A 64 5.83 31.66 5.09
C HIS A 64 7.11 32.36 4.56
N THR A 65 7.88 33.04 5.35
CA THR A 65 8.91 33.95 4.85
C THR A 65 10.31 33.79 5.43
N GLU A 66 10.53 33.18 6.59
CA GLU A 66 11.91 33.14 7.13
C GLU A 66 12.18 31.98 8.11
N ALA A 67 13.46 31.57 8.07
CA ALA A 67 14.21 30.79 9.03
C ALA A 67 13.61 29.44 9.46
N ILE A 68 14.13 28.42 8.82
CA ILE A 68 14.09 27.04 9.26
C ILE A 68 14.95 26.95 10.53
N ASN A 69 14.34 26.99 11.69
CA ASN A 69 15.03 26.69 12.93
C ASN A 69 15.07 25.17 13.11
N PRO A 70 16.27 24.55 13.11
CA PRO A 70 16.37 23.14 13.45
C PRO A 70 15.89 22.97 14.89
N VAL A 71 14.85 22.18 15.07
CA VAL A 71 14.53 21.61 16.39
C VAL A 71 15.50 20.46 16.57
N PRO A 72 16.40 20.49 17.53
CA PRO A 72 17.31 19.38 17.75
C PRO A 72 16.50 18.19 18.29
N VAL A 73 15.95 17.43 17.37
CA VAL A 73 15.32 16.16 17.68
C VAL A 73 16.24 15.06 17.18
N LEU A 74 17.21 14.78 18.02
CA LEU A 74 18.02 13.57 18.06
C LEU A 74 18.77 13.20 16.77
N SER A 75 20.05 13.55 16.70
CA SER A 75 21.00 12.81 15.89
C SER A 75 20.98 11.33 16.30
N THR A 76 20.85 10.41 15.34
CA THR A 76 20.84 8.95 15.58
C THR A 76 22.23 8.41 15.87
N GLY A 77 23.28 9.15 15.59
CA GLY A 77 24.69 8.78 15.79
C GLY A 77 25.28 9.17 17.14
N MET A 78 24.54 9.87 18.00
CA MET A 78 25.03 10.08 19.36
C MET A 78 24.82 8.80 20.19
N ASP A 79 25.91 8.29 20.73
CA ASP A 79 25.87 7.37 21.85
C ASP A 79 24.88 7.90 22.90
N VAL A 80 23.77 7.19 23.07
CA VAL A 80 22.69 7.55 24.00
C VAL A 80 23.19 7.55 25.46
N LEU A 81 24.44 7.21 25.68
CA LEU A 81 25.14 7.21 26.96
C LEU A 81 25.24 8.59 27.65
N GLN A 82 24.93 9.70 26.96
CA GLN A 82 25.03 11.04 27.55
C GLN A 82 23.70 11.76 27.78
N LEU A 83 22.58 11.08 27.63
CA LEU A 83 21.28 11.67 27.95
C LEU A 83 20.92 11.37 29.42
N ASP A 84 21.09 12.36 30.27
CA ASP A 84 20.66 12.32 31.68
C ASP A 84 19.15 12.19 31.85
N ALA A 85 18.37 12.36 30.79
CA ALA A 85 16.91 12.19 30.76
C ALA A 85 16.49 11.26 29.63
N LYS A 86 15.60 10.29 29.96
CA LYS A 86 14.96 9.44 28.96
C LYS A 86 14.16 10.31 27.98
N PRO A 87 14.49 10.31 26.68
CA PRO A 87 13.77 11.12 25.72
C PRO A 87 12.31 10.68 25.62
N GLU A 88 11.42 11.66 25.54
CA GLU A 88 10.00 11.41 25.43
C GLU A 88 9.66 10.70 24.11
N PRO A 89 8.69 9.78 24.14
CA PRO A 89 8.19 9.17 22.91
C PRO A 89 7.44 10.21 22.06
N PHE A 90 7.68 10.19 20.76
CA PHE A 90 6.96 11.04 19.82
C PHE A 90 6.51 10.23 18.59
N SER A 91 5.62 10.81 17.80
CA SER A 91 5.14 10.21 16.57
C SER A 91 5.21 11.22 15.44
N LEU A 92 5.61 10.74 14.27
CA LEU A 92 5.51 11.48 13.01
C LEU A 92 4.38 10.89 12.19
N ILE A 93 3.51 11.74 11.67
CA ILE A 93 2.37 11.36 10.85
C ILE A 93 2.54 12.01 9.49
N LYS A 94 2.49 11.20 8.43
CA LYS A 94 2.50 11.67 7.04
C LYS A 94 1.19 11.26 6.38
N THR A 95 0.63 12.16 5.59
CA THR A 95 -0.49 11.86 4.71
C THR A 95 -0.04 12.10 3.29
N SER A 96 -0.26 11.11 2.42
CA SER A 96 0.13 11.16 1.01
C SER A 96 -0.94 10.54 0.13
N ILE A 97 -0.89 10.87 -1.15
CA ILE A 97 -1.62 10.12 -2.18
C ILE A 97 -0.79 8.88 -2.49
N ASP A 98 -1.46 7.75 -2.59
CA ASP A 98 -0.85 6.47 -2.90
C ASP A 98 -1.35 5.96 -4.24
N LEU A 99 -0.42 5.45 -5.07
CA LEU A 99 -0.70 4.87 -6.36
C LEU A 99 0.00 3.52 -6.44
N ASP A 100 -0.77 2.45 -6.39
CA ASP A 100 -0.27 1.09 -6.31
C ASP A 100 -0.81 0.18 -7.40
N LEU A 101 -0.07 -0.88 -7.66
CA LEU A 101 -0.57 -2.05 -8.38
C LEU A 101 -1.00 -3.10 -7.34
N THR A 102 -2.27 -3.50 -7.40
CA THR A 102 -2.85 -4.44 -6.45
C THR A 102 -3.36 -5.70 -7.13
N THR A 103 -3.45 -6.77 -6.37
CA THR A 103 -4.12 -7.99 -6.79
C THR A 103 -5.15 -8.44 -5.76
N VAL A 104 -6.28 -8.95 -6.26
CA VAL A 104 -7.33 -9.55 -5.42
C VAL A 104 -7.05 -11.05 -5.34
N LEU A 105 -6.65 -11.54 -4.16
CA LEU A 105 -6.33 -12.95 -3.95
C LEU A 105 -7.59 -13.83 -3.92
N PHE A 106 -8.57 -13.37 -3.15
CA PHE A 106 -9.81 -14.08 -2.94
C PHE A 106 -10.99 -13.13 -3.05
N LYS A 107 -12.03 -13.56 -3.77
CA LYS A 107 -13.32 -12.88 -3.87
C LYS A 107 -14.39 -13.74 -3.26
N TYR A 108 -15.07 -13.23 -2.25
CA TYR A 108 -16.26 -13.83 -1.69
C TYR A 108 -17.49 -13.22 -2.35
N ARG A 109 -18.24 -14.05 -3.05
CA ARG A 109 -19.50 -13.69 -3.73
C ARG A 109 -20.66 -14.22 -2.93
N PHE A 110 -21.60 -13.35 -2.64
CA PHE A 110 -22.80 -13.72 -1.89
C PHE A 110 -23.69 -14.66 -2.72
N ASN A 111 -24.45 -15.48 -2.01
CA ASN A 111 -25.40 -16.39 -2.62
C ASN A 111 -26.36 -15.65 -3.56
N ASN A 112 -26.73 -16.34 -4.61
CA ASN A 112 -27.82 -15.96 -5.49
C ASN A 112 -28.92 -17.06 -5.40
N SER A 113 -30.12 -16.81 -5.95
CA SER A 113 -31.23 -17.75 -5.94
C SER A 113 -30.88 -19.16 -6.45
N THR A 114 -29.82 -19.27 -7.27
CA THR A 114 -29.40 -20.54 -7.90
C THR A 114 -28.11 -21.15 -7.33
N LEU A 115 -27.23 -20.35 -6.74
CA LEU A 115 -25.93 -20.81 -6.24
C LEU A 115 -25.69 -20.39 -4.79
N PRO A 116 -25.01 -21.22 -3.98
CA PRO A 116 -24.56 -20.86 -2.65
C PRO A 116 -23.47 -19.78 -2.72
N ASN A 117 -23.04 -19.30 -1.55
CA ASN A 117 -21.88 -18.42 -1.44
C ASN A 117 -20.64 -19.04 -2.10
N GLN A 118 -19.89 -18.25 -2.83
CA GLN A 118 -18.70 -18.73 -3.54
C GLN A 118 -17.47 -17.96 -3.11
N LEU A 119 -16.38 -18.69 -2.89
CA LEU A 119 -15.05 -18.15 -2.76
C LEU A 119 -14.27 -18.46 -4.05
N SER A 120 -13.83 -17.42 -4.76
CA SER A 120 -13.08 -17.57 -5.99
C SER A 120 -11.69 -16.95 -5.87
N SER A 121 -10.70 -17.63 -6.46
CA SER A 121 -9.29 -17.19 -6.52
C SER A 121 -8.86 -17.23 -7.98
N ASN A 122 -9.05 -16.13 -8.69
CA ASN A 122 -8.69 -16.00 -10.10
C ASN A 122 -7.62 -14.93 -10.27
N LEU A 123 -6.97 -14.92 -11.42
CA LEU A 123 -6.00 -13.89 -11.74
C LEU A 123 -6.68 -12.53 -11.85
N ASN A 124 -6.19 -11.58 -11.05
CA ASN A 124 -6.74 -10.23 -11.00
C ASN A 124 -5.62 -9.23 -10.81
N PHE A 125 -5.65 -8.15 -11.59
CA PHE A 125 -4.75 -7.00 -11.42
C PHE A 125 -5.58 -5.72 -11.43
N ALA A 126 -5.23 -4.77 -10.57
CA ALA A 126 -5.90 -3.49 -10.50
C ALA A 126 -4.91 -2.38 -10.17
N PHE A 127 -5.12 -1.22 -10.76
CA PHE A 127 -4.55 0.03 -10.32
C PHE A 127 -5.36 0.54 -9.12
N TYR A 128 -4.65 0.97 -8.11
CA TYR A 128 -5.20 1.54 -6.89
C TYR A 128 -4.77 2.99 -6.76
N CYS A 129 -5.68 3.82 -6.28
CA CYS A 129 -5.42 5.21 -5.94
C CYS A 129 -6.14 5.53 -4.63
N GLY A 130 -5.37 5.94 -3.62
CA GLY A 130 -5.89 6.18 -2.28
C GLY A 130 -5.18 7.27 -1.51
N TYR A 131 -5.64 7.45 -0.29
CA TYR A 131 -5.03 8.31 0.71
C TYR A 131 -4.37 7.44 1.76
N ARG A 132 -3.04 7.54 1.85
CA ARG A 132 -2.22 6.84 2.82
C ARG A 132 -1.91 7.72 4.02
N HIS A 133 -2.02 7.12 5.20
CA HIS A 133 -1.64 7.68 6.48
C HIS A 133 -0.56 6.82 7.11
N ASP A 134 0.65 7.35 7.15
CA ASP A 134 1.80 6.73 7.78
C ASP A 134 1.98 7.21 9.21
N TYR A 135 2.16 6.29 10.13
CA TYR A 135 2.42 6.53 11.54
C TYR A 135 3.78 5.97 11.93
N PHE A 136 4.74 6.85 12.16
CA PHE A 136 6.08 6.49 12.66
C PHE A 136 6.13 6.79 14.16
N LYS A 137 6.19 5.76 14.97
CA LYS A 137 6.25 5.89 16.43
C LYS A 137 7.67 5.65 16.93
N PHE A 138 8.24 6.67 17.53
CA PHE A 138 9.60 6.67 18.08
C PHE A 138 9.53 6.41 19.58
N ARG A 139 10.29 5.43 20.04
CA ARG A 139 10.44 5.09 21.46
C ARG A 139 11.89 4.77 21.76
N VAL A 140 12.32 5.06 22.98
CA VAL A 140 13.59 4.60 23.51
C VAL A 140 13.35 3.41 24.42
N VAL A 141 13.98 2.29 24.08
CA VAL A 141 13.85 1.02 24.82
C VAL A 141 15.21 0.68 25.42
N LYS A 142 15.22 0.15 26.64
CA LYS A 142 16.44 -0.38 27.25
C LYS A 142 16.74 -1.75 26.64
N ASP A 143 17.96 -1.92 26.16
CA ASP A 143 18.50 -3.20 25.71
C ASP A 143 18.79 -4.09 26.97
N PRO A 144 18.80 -5.44 26.86
CA PRO A 144 19.28 -6.34 27.90
C PRO A 144 20.66 -6.00 28.46
N LEU A 145 21.52 -5.38 27.67
CA LEU A 145 22.84 -4.88 28.09
C LEU A 145 22.80 -3.52 28.80
N MET A 146 21.60 -3.06 29.20
CA MET A 146 21.36 -1.79 29.87
C MET A 146 21.58 -0.53 29.01
N ASN A 147 21.88 -0.67 27.72
CA ASN A 147 22.02 0.45 26.79
C ASN A 147 20.63 0.92 26.30
N TYR A 148 20.52 2.21 26.02
CA TYR A 148 19.32 2.76 25.41
C TYR A 148 19.39 2.62 23.89
N LYS A 149 18.36 1.96 23.31
CA LYS A 149 18.21 1.79 21.86
C LYS A 149 16.93 2.46 21.38
N ARG A 150 17.02 3.18 20.28
CA ARG A 150 15.83 3.72 19.64
C ARG A 150 15.10 2.61 18.89
N GLN A 151 13.78 2.57 19.08
CA GLN A 151 12.87 1.71 18.33
C GLN A 151 11.90 2.59 17.53
N ILE A 152 11.87 2.37 16.22
CA ILE A 152 10.90 2.98 15.32
C ILE A 152 9.89 1.89 14.96
N ARG A 153 8.61 2.19 15.07
CA ARG A 153 7.53 1.33 14.58
C ARG A 153 6.75 2.10 13.54
N HIS A 154 6.62 1.52 12.37
CA HIS A 154 5.85 2.05 11.26
C HIS A 154 4.54 1.27 11.12
N PHE A 155 3.45 2.00 10.99
CA PHE A 155 2.13 1.51 10.61
C PHE A 155 1.57 2.41 9.53
N GLU A 156 0.97 1.80 8.53
CA GLU A 156 0.29 2.52 7.46
C GLU A 156 -1.15 2.05 7.35
N PHE A 157 -2.01 2.99 7.03
CA PHE A 157 -3.40 2.77 6.68
C PHE A 157 -3.69 3.52 5.39
N ASP A 158 -4.35 2.84 4.48
CA ASP A 158 -4.71 3.41 3.20
C ASP A 158 -6.16 3.13 2.87
N MET A 159 -6.85 4.09 2.26
CA MET A 159 -8.22 3.97 1.78
C MET A 159 -8.33 4.63 0.42
N GLY A 160 -8.87 3.90 -0.56
CA GLY A 160 -9.01 4.43 -1.90
C GLY A 160 -9.90 3.60 -2.80
N VAL A 161 -9.75 3.87 -4.09
CA VAL A 161 -10.50 3.21 -5.16
C VAL A 161 -9.55 2.38 -6.01
N PHE A 162 -10.07 1.33 -6.60
CA PHE A 162 -9.31 0.52 -7.55
C PHE A 162 -10.12 0.24 -8.81
N ALA A 163 -9.41 0.04 -9.91
CA ALA A 163 -9.98 -0.42 -11.17
C ALA A 163 -8.96 -1.30 -11.90
N GLY A 164 -9.43 -2.36 -12.55
CA GLY A 164 -8.53 -3.29 -13.21
C GLY A 164 -9.21 -4.38 -14.00
N LEU A 165 -8.41 -5.36 -14.36
CA LEU A 165 -8.84 -6.52 -15.13
C LEU A 165 -8.62 -7.80 -14.33
N GLY A 166 -9.50 -8.76 -14.57
CA GLY A 166 -9.37 -10.08 -14.00
C GLY A 166 -9.97 -11.14 -14.91
N SER A 167 -9.87 -12.38 -14.45
CA SER A 167 -10.56 -13.49 -15.09
C SER A 167 -11.65 -14.07 -14.19
N THR A 168 -12.62 -14.73 -14.82
CA THR A 168 -13.68 -15.47 -14.11
C THR A 168 -14.07 -16.70 -14.91
N PRO A 169 -14.26 -17.87 -14.25
CA PRO A 169 -14.72 -19.04 -14.94
C PRO A 169 -16.18 -18.85 -15.37
N MET A 170 -16.43 -19.10 -16.65
CA MET A 170 -17.73 -19.11 -17.27
C MET A 170 -18.09 -20.54 -17.56
N ASN A 171 -19.22 -20.99 -17.01
CA ASN A 171 -19.75 -22.35 -17.16
C ASN A 171 -21.29 -22.34 -17.09
N PRO A 172 -21.96 -23.46 -17.32
CA PRO A 172 -23.42 -23.56 -17.25
C PRO A 172 -24.00 -23.08 -15.92
N SER A 173 -23.37 -23.41 -14.79
CA SER A 173 -23.87 -23.06 -13.45
C SER A 173 -23.93 -21.55 -13.20
N VAL A 174 -22.94 -20.78 -13.67
CA VAL A 174 -22.91 -19.31 -13.50
C VAL A 174 -23.67 -18.55 -14.58
N THR A 175 -24.34 -19.27 -15.49
CA THR A 175 -25.13 -18.70 -16.59
C THR A 175 -26.53 -19.22 -16.68
N ASN A 176 -27.00 -19.93 -15.64
CA ASN A 176 -28.32 -20.61 -15.64
C ASN A 176 -28.53 -21.50 -16.88
N ASP A 177 -27.53 -22.30 -17.21
CA ASP A 177 -27.52 -23.26 -18.36
C ASP A 177 -27.68 -22.56 -19.74
N ARG A 178 -27.40 -21.26 -19.82
CA ARG A 178 -27.50 -20.51 -21.09
C ARG A 178 -26.29 -20.70 -22.02
N ILE A 179 -25.20 -21.18 -21.50
CA ILE A 179 -24.00 -21.57 -22.26
C ILE A 179 -23.63 -23.00 -21.93
N SER A 180 -23.16 -23.73 -22.93
CA SER A 180 -22.71 -25.12 -22.77
C SER A 180 -21.17 -25.25 -22.79
N VAL A 181 -20.47 -24.19 -23.06
CA VAL A 181 -19.01 -24.18 -23.19
C VAL A 181 -18.40 -23.56 -21.93
N GLU A 182 -17.35 -24.18 -21.41
CA GLU A 182 -16.59 -23.65 -20.30
C GLU A 182 -15.37 -22.87 -20.83
N TYR A 183 -15.13 -21.68 -20.27
CA TYR A 183 -13.98 -20.83 -20.60
C TYR A 183 -13.74 -19.78 -19.50
N ASP A 184 -12.54 -19.16 -19.53
CA ASP A 184 -12.23 -18.04 -18.66
C ASP A 184 -12.58 -16.71 -19.34
N GLY A 185 -13.60 -16.02 -18.81
CA GLY A 185 -14.02 -14.72 -19.29
C GLY A 185 -13.21 -13.59 -18.67
N ILE A 186 -12.92 -12.54 -19.44
CA ILE A 186 -12.25 -11.34 -18.94
C ILE A 186 -13.30 -10.44 -18.27
N VAL A 187 -13.00 -9.98 -17.06
CA VAL A 187 -13.85 -9.05 -16.32
C VAL A 187 -13.11 -7.73 -16.06
N PHE A 188 -13.85 -6.64 -16.16
CA PHE A 188 -13.45 -5.36 -15.62
C PHE A 188 -13.92 -5.26 -14.18
N GLN A 189 -13.00 -5.05 -13.26
CA GLN A 189 -13.26 -4.92 -11.83
C GLN A 189 -13.07 -3.49 -11.36
N LYS A 190 -13.91 -3.04 -10.43
CA LYS A 190 -13.83 -1.71 -9.82
C LYS A 190 -14.40 -1.73 -8.42
N GLY A 191 -13.90 -0.87 -7.56
CA GLY A 191 -14.39 -0.83 -6.18
C GLY A 191 -13.62 0.11 -5.29
N VAL A 192 -13.81 -0.09 -3.99
CA VAL A 192 -13.09 0.59 -2.91
C VAL A 192 -12.29 -0.43 -2.12
N ALA A 193 -11.14 -0.02 -1.62
CA ALA A 193 -10.31 -0.89 -0.81
C ALA A 193 -9.73 -0.12 0.38
N PHE A 194 -9.48 -0.87 1.45
CA PHE A 194 -8.79 -0.43 2.63
C PHE A 194 -7.58 -1.34 2.85
N PHE A 195 -6.40 -0.74 2.96
CA PHE A 195 -5.16 -1.46 3.22
C PHE A 195 -4.60 -1.09 4.60
N ALA A 196 -3.93 -2.04 5.20
CA ALA A 196 -3.15 -1.84 6.41
C ALA A 196 -1.86 -2.64 6.30
N GLY A 197 -0.76 -2.06 6.75
CA GLY A 197 0.52 -2.71 6.62
C GLY A 197 1.62 -2.05 7.44
N SER A 198 2.82 -2.53 7.18
CA SER A 198 4.05 -2.01 7.76
C SER A 198 5.19 -2.24 6.77
N SER A 199 5.82 -1.18 6.33
CA SER A 199 7.01 -1.14 5.45
C SER A 199 6.76 -1.60 4.01
N ASN A 200 6.76 -2.89 3.68
CA ASN A 200 6.88 -3.33 2.28
C ASN A 200 5.68 -4.13 1.77
N VAL A 201 4.81 -4.60 2.65
CA VAL A 201 3.66 -5.43 2.27
C VAL A 201 2.42 -4.91 2.95
N THR A 202 1.42 -4.62 2.14
CA THR A 202 0.10 -4.20 2.59
C THR A 202 -0.92 -5.30 2.30
N ILE A 203 -1.74 -5.59 3.30
CA ILE A 203 -2.88 -6.48 3.16
C ILE A 203 -4.14 -5.63 3.25
N GLY A 204 -5.07 -5.86 2.35
CA GLY A 204 -6.29 -5.08 2.25
C GLY A 204 -7.55 -5.90 2.17
N LEU A 205 -8.64 -5.21 2.44
CA LEU A 205 -9.99 -5.66 2.19
C LEU A 205 -10.60 -4.76 1.12
N GLY A 206 -11.16 -5.37 0.08
CA GLY A 206 -11.83 -4.65 -1.01
C GLY A 206 -13.31 -5.03 -1.10
N ILE A 207 -14.12 -4.07 -1.48
CA ILE A 207 -15.51 -4.26 -1.90
C ILE A 207 -15.60 -3.75 -3.33
N GLY A 208 -16.03 -4.61 -4.24
CA GLY A 208 -16.07 -4.25 -5.65
C GLY A 208 -17.17 -4.96 -6.42
N THR A 209 -17.23 -4.66 -7.69
CA THR A 209 -18.08 -5.31 -8.69
C THR A 209 -17.26 -5.73 -9.88
N ASP A 210 -17.70 -6.80 -10.56
CA ASP A 210 -17.09 -7.27 -11.79
C ASP A 210 -18.08 -7.15 -12.94
N GLY A 211 -17.64 -6.59 -14.05
CA GLY A 211 -18.37 -6.57 -15.31
C GLY A 211 -17.69 -7.46 -16.34
N LEU A 212 -18.37 -8.53 -16.78
CA LEU A 212 -17.88 -9.39 -17.85
C LEU A 212 -17.82 -8.62 -19.16
N MET A 213 -16.69 -8.70 -19.87
CA MET A 213 -16.40 -7.88 -21.06
C MET A 213 -16.77 -8.57 -22.38
N ASP A 214 -17.36 -9.76 -22.34
CA ASP A 214 -17.73 -10.50 -23.54
C ASP A 214 -19.23 -10.47 -23.85
N ARG A 215 -19.64 -11.16 -24.94
CA ARG A 215 -21.02 -11.24 -25.41
C ARG A 215 -21.96 -11.92 -24.41
N ASN A 216 -21.44 -12.78 -23.50
CA ASN A 216 -22.22 -13.57 -22.55
C ASN A 216 -22.51 -12.79 -21.26
N ARG A 217 -22.08 -11.54 -21.16
CA ARG A 217 -22.29 -10.69 -19.97
C ARG A 217 -23.73 -10.63 -19.46
N LYS A 218 -24.72 -10.74 -20.38
CA LYS A 218 -26.16 -10.71 -20.03
C LYS A 218 -26.62 -11.96 -19.32
N HIS A 219 -25.89 -13.05 -19.46
CA HIS A 219 -26.24 -14.34 -18.88
C HIS A 219 -25.47 -14.64 -17.60
N TRP A 220 -24.41 -13.88 -17.33
CA TRP A 220 -23.60 -14.07 -16.14
C TRP A 220 -24.31 -13.58 -14.88
N ILE A 221 -24.56 -14.49 -13.94
CA ILE A 221 -25.33 -14.22 -12.73
C ILE A 221 -24.65 -13.22 -11.77
N TYR A 222 -23.33 -13.04 -11.87
CA TYR A 222 -22.55 -12.12 -11.05
C TYR A 222 -22.26 -10.78 -11.73
N GLN A 223 -22.85 -10.51 -12.90
CA GLN A 223 -22.69 -9.25 -13.61
C GLN A 223 -23.04 -8.06 -12.72
N GLU A 224 -22.04 -7.17 -12.46
CA GLU A 224 -22.15 -5.99 -11.59
C GLU A 224 -22.66 -6.30 -10.15
N LYS A 225 -22.55 -7.55 -9.71
CA LYS A 225 -22.89 -7.92 -8.33
C LYS A 225 -21.72 -7.62 -7.40
N PRO A 226 -22.00 -7.14 -6.17
CA PRO A 226 -20.96 -6.85 -5.20
C PRO A 226 -20.27 -8.14 -4.72
N TRP A 227 -18.97 -8.00 -4.45
CA TRP A 227 -18.16 -9.01 -3.79
C TRP A 227 -17.29 -8.34 -2.71
N ILE A 228 -16.83 -9.14 -1.75
CA ILE A 228 -15.80 -8.75 -0.77
C ILE A 228 -14.56 -9.58 -1.05
N GLY A 229 -13.39 -8.97 -1.01
CA GLY A 229 -12.14 -9.67 -1.34
C GLY A 229 -10.98 -9.29 -0.43
N VAL A 230 -10.02 -10.21 -0.35
CA VAL A 230 -8.71 -9.97 0.25
C VAL A 230 -7.75 -9.55 -0.86
N MET A 231 -7.03 -8.46 -0.62
CA MET A 231 -6.12 -7.84 -1.57
C MET A 231 -4.71 -7.77 -0.99
N ILE A 232 -3.72 -7.77 -1.88
CA ILE A 232 -2.33 -7.44 -1.57
C ILE A 232 -1.92 -6.28 -2.48
N GLY A 233 -1.34 -5.25 -1.88
CA GLY A 233 -0.71 -4.14 -2.57
C GLY A 233 0.80 -4.34 -2.67
N LEU A 234 1.36 -3.95 -3.81
CA LEU A 234 2.80 -3.77 -4.01
C LEU A 234 3.05 -2.28 -4.12
N ASN A 235 3.73 -1.73 -3.12
CA ASN A 235 4.02 -0.31 -3.04
C ASN A 235 4.93 0.10 -4.22
N LEU A 236 4.41 0.91 -5.14
CA LEU A 236 5.13 1.44 -6.29
C LEU A 236 5.63 2.86 -6.05
N SER A 237 5.11 3.53 -5.03
CA SER A 237 5.45 4.90 -4.68
C SER A 237 6.54 4.93 -3.60
N ASP A 238 7.80 4.76 -4.01
CA ASP A 238 8.99 5.07 -3.20
C ASP A 238 9.59 6.43 -3.57
#